data_4d0877d8db3d5db54f2ea171022d9d46
#
_entry.id   4d0877d8db3d5db54f2ea171022d9d46
#
_cell.length_a   1.000
_cell.length_b   1.000
_cell.length_c   1.000
_cell.angle_alpha   90.00
_cell.angle_beta   90.00
_cell.angle_gamma   90.00
#
_symmetry.space_group_name_H-M   'P 1'
#
loop_
_entity.id
_entity.type
_entity.pdbx_description
1 polymer ?
#
loop_
_entity_poly.entity_id
_entity_poly.type
_entity_poly.pdbx_seq_one_letter_code
_entity_poly.pdbx_strand_id
1 'polypeptide(L)'
;MITHNLLRECGAYINLNLAPRDDDPSTYNRQAPAITVSRQTGARGIAICEKLHARLQERDAKDPLPWTLYDSELGKKILQDHGLPEYLEKFIPDQAVGEFEATINELLGRHPSLVTLFNDSKETIQHLAKTGHSIIVGRGGNRILHDMHNVLKVRLIGSHKVRHYYVINNLEVSPTMADEAIKRADHARRSYLKQHFSCDIDDPYLYDLVINTDQMTDDGIVDLIVDALESLKA
;
A
#
# COMPACT_ATOMS: atom_id res chain seq x y z
N MET A 1 -2.51 24.24 0.52
CA MET A 1 -1.38 23.64 1.28
C MET A 1 -1.11 22.18 0.94
N ILE A 2 -2.05 21.42 0.38
CA ILE A 2 -1.92 20.00 -0.01
C ILE A 2 -0.99 19.81 -1.21
N THR A 3 -0.99 20.73 -2.19
CA THR A 3 -0.21 20.64 -3.43
C THR A 3 1.31 20.72 -3.24
N HIS A 4 1.81 21.38 -2.21
CA HIS A 4 3.25 21.60 -2.03
C HIS A 4 3.94 20.36 -1.39
N ASN A 5 3.24 19.64 -0.54
CA ASN A 5 3.74 18.40 0.06
C ASN A 5 3.80 17.28 -0.99
N LEU A 6 2.80 17.20 -1.84
CA LEU A 6 2.68 16.20 -2.89
C LEU A 6 3.77 16.31 -3.96
N LEU A 7 4.14 17.56 -4.35
CA LEU A 7 5.26 17.83 -5.27
C LEU A 7 6.62 17.46 -4.66
N ARG A 8 6.76 17.58 -3.35
CA ARG A 8 7.97 17.21 -2.63
C ARG A 8 8.12 15.68 -2.55
N GLU A 9 7.01 14.95 -2.36
CA GLU A 9 6.94 13.48 -2.36
C GLU A 9 7.18 12.91 -3.76
N CYS A 10 6.60 13.51 -4.80
CA CYS A 10 6.90 13.15 -6.19
C CYS A 10 8.35 13.47 -6.57
N GLY A 11 8.91 14.58 -6.07
CA GLY A 11 10.31 14.95 -6.25
C GLY A 11 11.27 13.93 -5.62
N ALA A 12 10.95 13.44 -4.42
CA ALA A 12 11.71 12.37 -3.77
C ALA A 12 11.64 11.07 -4.59
N TYR A 13 10.46 10.68 -5.08
CA TYR A 13 10.29 9.52 -5.95
C TYR A 13 11.07 9.66 -7.27
N ILE A 14 11.01 10.81 -7.92
CA ILE A 14 11.74 11.08 -9.18
C ILE A 14 13.26 11.05 -8.95
N ASN A 15 13.74 11.67 -7.87
CA ASN A 15 15.15 11.64 -7.53
C ASN A 15 15.66 10.23 -7.21
N LEU A 16 14.84 9.39 -6.57
CA LEU A 16 15.14 7.98 -6.29
C LEU A 16 15.22 7.12 -7.57
N ASN A 17 14.40 7.43 -8.58
CA ASN A 17 14.41 6.69 -9.85
C ASN A 17 15.43 7.22 -10.86
N LEU A 18 15.92 8.48 -10.70
CA LEU A 18 16.94 9.09 -11.56
C LEU A 18 18.34 9.05 -10.93
N ALA A 19 18.47 8.70 -9.65
CA ALA A 19 19.78 8.48 -9.03
C ALA A 19 20.48 7.31 -9.73
N PRO A 20 21.79 7.42 -10.04
CA PRO A 20 22.56 6.28 -10.53
C PRO A 20 22.39 5.12 -9.56
N ARG A 21 22.08 3.93 -10.08
CA ARG A 21 22.06 2.69 -9.28
C ARG A 21 23.50 2.42 -8.85
N ASP A 22 23.91 2.96 -7.71
CA ASP A 22 25.11 2.51 -7.05
C ASP A 22 24.81 1.15 -6.44
N ASP A 23 25.18 0.09 -7.15
CA ASP A 23 25.10 -1.30 -6.72
C ASP A 23 26.19 -1.64 -5.67
N ASP A 24 26.69 -0.66 -4.92
CA ASP A 24 27.65 -0.91 -3.84
C ASP A 24 26.91 -1.37 -2.57
N PRO A 25 27.01 -2.67 -2.20
CA PRO A 25 26.35 -3.21 -1.02
C PRO A 25 26.85 -2.59 0.29
N SER A 26 27.99 -1.89 0.28
CA SER A 26 28.60 -1.31 1.48
C SER A 26 27.93 -0.01 1.95
N THR A 27 27.14 0.64 1.08
CA THR A 27 26.45 1.89 1.41
C THR A 27 25.15 1.65 2.21
N TYR A 28 24.64 0.41 2.27
CA TYR A 28 23.37 0.01 2.91
C TYR A 28 23.55 -0.58 4.31
N ASN A 29 24.43 -0.02 5.13
CA ASN A 29 24.75 -0.60 6.43
C ASN A 29 23.70 -0.40 7.56
N ARG A 30 22.53 0.12 7.27
CA ARG A 30 21.24 -0.02 7.97
C ARG A 30 20.15 0.35 6.98
N GLN A 31 19.46 -0.63 6.46
CA GLN A 31 18.27 -0.37 5.66
C GLN A 31 17.27 0.39 6.53
N ALA A 32 16.94 1.63 6.15
CA ALA A 32 15.93 2.40 6.84
C ALA A 32 14.60 1.62 6.87
N PRO A 33 13.80 1.73 7.96
CA PRO A 33 12.60 0.92 8.12
C PRO A 33 11.55 1.27 7.07
N ALA A 34 10.73 0.27 6.71
CA ALA A 34 9.56 0.43 5.87
C ALA A 34 8.36 -0.32 6.47
N ILE A 35 7.16 0.02 6.04
CA ILE A 35 5.92 -0.58 6.55
C ILE A 35 5.05 -0.99 5.38
N THR A 36 4.48 -2.20 5.40
CA THR A 36 3.39 -2.58 4.50
C THR A 36 2.09 -2.71 5.27
N VAL A 37 1.00 -2.15 4.74
CA VAL A 37 -0.31 -2.18 5.39
C VAL A 37 -1.34 -2.87 4.50
N SER A 38 -1.75 -4.07 4.90
CA SER A 38 -2.92 -4.75 4.38
C SER A 38 -4.14 -4.38 5.20
N ARG A 39 -5.32 -4.28 4.57
CA ARG A 39 -6.52 -3.82 5.30
C ARG A 39 -7.79 -4.44 4.74
N GLN A 40 -8.79 -4.62 5.58
CA GLN A 40 -10.17 -4.84 5.17
C GLN A 40 -10.82 -3.49 4.81
N THR A 41 -11.79 -3.51 3.89
CA THR A 41 -12.57 -2.32 3.53
C THR A 41 -13.36 -1.82 4.75
N GLY A 42 -13.27 -0.54 5.04
CA GLY A 42 -13.93 0.06 6.22
C GLY A 42 -13.18 -0.13 7.55
N ALA A 43 -12.02 -0.79 7.57
CA ALA A 43 -11.16 -0.85 8.76
C ALA A 43 -10.28 0.40 8.93
N ARG A 44 -10.69 1.53 8.41
CA ARG A 44 -10.03 2.87 8.55
C ARG A 44 -8.58 2.92 8.04
N GLY A 45 -8.20 1.98 7.15
CA GLY A 45 -6.80 1.78 6.78
C GLY A 45 -6.11 3.02 6.22
N ILE A 46 -6.77 3.82 5.36
CA ILE A 46 -6.17 5.03 4.78
C ILE A 46 -6.00 6.10 5.87
N ALA A 47 -7.05 6.40 6.65
CA ALA A 47 -6.98 7.38 7.73
C ALA A 47 -5.88 7.05 8.77
N ILE A 48 -5.72 5.76 9.10
CA ILE A 48 -4.65 5.31 10.00
C ILE A 48 -3.28 5.50 9.33
N CYS A 49 -3.12 5.18 8.05
CA CYS A 49 -1.85 5.36 7.34
C CYS A 49 -1.47 6.84 7.18
N GLU A 50 -2.42 7.73 6.95
CA GLU A 50 -2.17 9.19 6.91
C GLU A 50 -1.67 9.72 8.26
N LYS A 51 -2.30 9.31 9.36
CA LYS A 51 -1.86 9.65 10.71
C LYS A 51 -0.49 9.04 11.03
N LEU A 52 -0.26 7.79 10.64
CA LEU A 52 1.01 7.11 10.80
C LEU A 52 2.13 7.84 10.05
N HIS A 53 1.87 8.25 8.81
CA HIS A 53 2.80 9.03 8.02
C HIS A 53 3.17 10.35 8.73
N ALA A 54 2.17 11.10 9.20
CA ALA A 54 2.41 12.35 9.93
C ALA A 54 3.23 12.12 11.20
N ARG A 55 2.90 11.09 11.99
CA ARG A 55 3.63 10.72 13.22
C ARG A 55 5.09 10.34 12.96
N LEU A 56 5.34 9.51 11.96
CA LEU A 56 6.69 9.09 11.59
C LEU A 56 7.52 10.24 11.01
N GLN A 57 6.89 11.11 10.20
CA GLN A 57 7.54 12.29 9.66
C GLN A 57 7.95 13.28 10.77
N GLU A 58 7.13 13.43 11.81
CA GLU A 58 7.46 14.26 12.98
C GLU A 58 8.58 13.63 13.82
N ARG A 59 8.50 12.32 14.08
CA ARG A 59 9.50 11.56 14.84
C ARG A 59 10.89 11.66 14.19
N ASP A 60 10.93 11.45 12.88
CA ASP A 60 12.19 11.38 12.11
C ASP A 60 12.49 12.68 11.36
N ALA A 61 12.01 13.84 11.86
CA ALA A 61 12.12 15.15 11.19
C ALA A 61 13.57 15.59 10.91
N LYS A 62 14.54 15.01 11.57
CA LYS A 62 15.99 15.28 11.37
C LYS A 62 16.62 14.38 10.30
N ASP A 63 15.95 13.32 9.91
CA ASP A 63 16.44 12.42 8.87
C ASP A 63 16.33 13.12 7.51
N PRO A 64 17.37 13.09 6.67
CA PRO A 64 17.32 13.69 5.33
C PRO A 64 16.30 13.01 4.40
N LEU A 65 15.96 11.74 4.66
CA LEU A 65 14.98 10.99 3.89
C LEU A 65 13.59 11.09 4.55
N PRO A 66 12.63 11.80 3.93
CA PRO A 66 11.28 11.92 4.47
C PRO A 66 10.51 10.59 4.34
N TRP A 67 9.59 10.35 5.28
CA TRP A 67 8.61 9.27 5.12
C TRP A 67 7.67 9.56 3.94
N THR A 68 7.30 8.53 3.21
CA THR A 68 6.40 8.63 2.06
C THR A 68 5.30 7.57 2.15
N LEU A 69 4.05 7.98 1.92
CA LEU A 69 2.88 7.10 1.89
C LEU A 69 2.54 6.74 0.44
N TYR A 70 2.63 5.45 0.12
CA TYR A 70 2.32 4.88 -1.19
C TYR A 70 0.99 4.12 -1.14
N ASP A 71 -0.05 4.75 -1.63
CA ASP A 71 -1.39 4.17 -1.76
C ASP A 71 -1.85 4.10 -3.23
N SER A 72 -3.15 3.83 -3.45
CA SER A 72 -3.74 3.80 -4.79
C SER A 72 -3.76 5.17 -5.46
N GLU A 73 -3.93 6.25 -4.71
CA GLU A 73 -3.99 7.61 -5.27
C GLU A 73 -2.62 8.06 -5.79
N LEU A 74 -1.55 7.75 -5.07
CA LEU A 74 -0.20 8.00 -5.55
C LEU A 74 0.10 7.18 -6.83
N GLY A 75 -0.37 5.94 -6.89
CA GLY A 75 -0.25 5.13 -8.11
C GLY A 75 -0.94 5.76 -9.32
N LYS A 76 -2.14 6.31 -9.15
CA LYS A 76 -2.87 7.03 -10.19
C LYS A 76 -2.09 8.26 -10.67
N LYS A 77 -1.55 9.01 -9.74
CA LYS A 77 -0.79 10.21 -10.04
C LYS A 77 0.50 9.91 -10.81
N ILE A 78 1.20 8.85 -10.45
CA ILE A 78 2.38 8.37 -11.20
C ILE A 78 2.00 8.06 -12.66
N LEU A 79 0.85 7.42 -12.90
CA LEU A 79 0.37 7.15 -14.26
C LEU A 79 0.09 8.44 -15.03
N GLN A 80 -0.52 9.43 -14.40
CA GLN A 80 -0.81 10.73 -15.01
C GLN A 80 0.46 11.51 -15.34
N ASP A 81 1.42 11.55 -14.41
CA ASP A 81 2.68 12.28 -14.57
C ASP A 81 3.58 11.69 -15.68
N HIS A 82 3.47 10.38 -15.93
CA HIS A 82 4.16 9.72 -17.03
C HIS A 82 3.37 9.65 -18.34
N GLY A 83 2.22 10.34 -18.42
CA GLY A 83 1.39 10.36 -19.62
C GLY A 83 0.82 9.00 -20.01
N LEU A 84 0.74 8.08 -19.05
CA LEU A 84 0.16 6.77 -19.26
C LEU A 84 -1.38 6.88 -19.21
N PRO A 85 -2.10 6.18 -20.10
CA PRO A 85 -3.55 6.30 -20.17
C PRO A 85 -4.24 5.92 -18.85
N GLU A 86 -5.25 6.70 -18.45
CA GLU A 86 -6.04 6.49 -17.21
C GLU A 86 -6.63 5.08 -17.07
N TYR A 87 -6.87 4.38 -18.20
CA TYR A 87 -7.37 2.99 -18.10
C TYR A 87 -6.36 2.04 -17.47
N LEU A 88 -5.06 2.37 -17.43
CA LEU A 88 -4.04 1.62 -16.67
C LEU A 88 -4.24 1.76 -15.15
N GLU A 89 -5.00 2.75 -14.70
CA GLU A 89 -5.46 2.86 -13.32
C GLU A 89 -6.21 1.61 -12.85
N LYS A 90 -6.96 0.97 -13.74
CA LYS A 90 -7.66 -0.29 -13.46
C LYS A 90 -6.71 -1.46 -13.19
N PHE A 91 -5.44 -1.37 -13.63
CA PHE A 91 -4.39 -2.38 -13.41
C PHE A 91 -3.59 -2.12 -12.13
N ILE A 92 -3.78 -0.98 -11.49
CA ILE A 92 -3.29 -0.74 -10.15
C ILE A 92 -4.27 -1.48 -9.23
N PRO A 93 -3.94 -2.68 -8.71
CA PRO A 93 -4.95 -3.61 -8.24
C PRO A 93 -5.47 -3.24 -6.86
N ASP A 94 -6.56 -2.51 -6.80
CA ASP A 94 -7.41 -2.42 -5.63
C ASP A 94 -8.88 -2.79 -5.91
N GLN A 95 -9.34 -2.91 -7.16
CA GLN A 95 -10.78 -3.06 -7.40
C GLN A 95 -11.29 -3.89 -8.58
N ALA A 96 -10.50 -4.54 -9.42
CA ALA A 96 -11.11 -5.18 -10.60
C ALA A 96 -10.51 -6.53 -11.00
N VAL A 97 -11.17 -7.63 -10.68
CA VAL A 97 -10.84 -8.98 -11.18
C VAL A 97 -12.01 -9.62 -11.99
N GLY A 98 -13.16 -9.01 -12.15
CA GLY A 98 -14.35 -9.69 -12.67
C GLY A 98 -14.72 -9.44 -14.13
N GLU A 99 -14.39 -8.28 -14.72
CA GLU A 99 -14.84 -7.92 -16.08
C GLU A 99 -13.71 -7.86 -17.11
N PHE A 100 -12.54 -8.33 -16.74
CA PHE A 100 -11.28 -7.97 -17.35
C PHE A 100 -10.79 -8.91 -18.45
N GLU A 101 -11.12 -10.19 -18.38
CA GLU A 101 -10.61 -11.17 -19.35
C GLU A 101 -11.10 -10.94 -20.78
N ALA A 102 -12.32 -10.40 -20.95
CA ALA A 102 -12.89 -10.17 -22.27
C ALA A 102 -12.31 -8.91 -22.97
N THR A 103 -12.00 -7.86 -22.21
CA THR A 103 -11.51 -6.58 -22.75
C THR A 103 -10.01 -6.59 -23.05
N ILE A 104 -9.25 -7.43 -22.35
CA ILE A 104 -7.79 -7.53 -22.50
C ILE A 104 -7.38 -8.21 -23.80
N ASN A 105 -8.11 -9.25 -24.21
CA ASN A 105 -7.79 -9.97 -25.45
C ASN A 105 -7.93 -9.09 -26.70
N GLU A 106 -8.74 -8.05 -26.65
CA GLU A 106 -8.94 -7.12 -27.78
C GLU A 106 -7.88 -6.01 -27.84
N LEU A 107 -7.23 -5.70 -26.71
CA LEU A 107 -6.25 -4.60 -26.55
C LEU A 107 -4.77 -5.04 -26.56
N LEU A 108 -4.49 -6.34 -26.47
CA LEU A 108 -3.15 -6.91 -26.31
C LEU A 108 -2.20 -6.72 -27.50
N GLY A 109 -2.63 -6.04 -28.58
CA GLY A 109 -1.77 -5.80 -29.76
C GLY A 109 -0.71 -4.69 -29.56
N ARG A 110 -0.76 -3.86 -28.50
CA ARG A 110 0.09 -2.65 -28.40
C ARG A 110 0.57 -2.25 -27.00
N HIS A 111 0.31 -3.01 -25.94
CA HIS A 111 0.64 -2.59 -24.55
C HIS A 111 1.43 -3.66 -23.80
N PRO A 112 2.22 -3.29 -22.77
CA PRO A 112 2.95 -4.24 -21.95
C PRO A 112 1.97 -5.26 -21.35
N SER A 113 2.39 -6.51 -21.26
CA SER A 113 1.57 -7.59 -20.71
C SER A 113 1.26 -7.33 -19.23
N LEU A 114 0.14 -7.87 -18.71
CA LEU A 114 -0.18 -7.81 -17.28
C LEU A 114 0.96 -8.34 -16.41
N VAL A 115 1.69 -9.33 -16.90
CA VAL A 115 2.87 -9.89 -16.24
C VAL A 115 3.98 -8.84 -16.15
N THR A 116 4.19 -8.03 -17.19
CA THR A 116 5.16 -6.94 -17.18
C THR A 116 4.78 -5.88 -16.15
N LEU A 117 3.53 -5.41 -16.18
CA LEU A 117 3.04 -4.41 -15.19
C LEU A 117 3.09 -4.92 -13.76
N PHE A 118 2.82 -6.21 -13.54
CA PHE A 118 2.95 -6.82 -12.23
C PHE A 118 4.42 -6.86 -11.77
N ASN A 119 5.34 -7.24 -12.66
CA ASN A 119 6.77 -7.27 -12.36
C ASN A 119 7.31 -5.86 -12.10
N ASP A 120 6.93 -4.88 -12.89
CA ASP A 120 7.31 -3.48 -12.69
C ASP A 120 6.83 -2.95 -11.32
N SER A 121 5.58 -3.30 -10.95
CA SER A 121 5.04 -2.96 -9.63
C SER A 121 5.80 -3.65 -8.49
N LYS A 122 6.19 -4.91 -8.67
CA LYS A 122 6.98 -5.68 -7.70
C LYS A 122 8.37 -5.05 -7.51
N GLU A 123 9.07 -4.74 -8.59
CA GLU A 123 10.39 -4.10 -8.55
C GLU A 123 10.32 -2.72 -7.88
N THR A 124 9.30 -1.93 -8.21
CA THR A 124 9.05 -0.64 -7.57
C THR A 124 8.85 -0.78 -6.07
N ILE A 125 7.99 -1.69 -5.62
CA ILE A 125 7.74 -1.95 -4.19
C ILE A 125 9.02 -2.38 -3.47
N GLN A 126 9.80 -3.27 -4.08
CA GLN A 126 11.09 -3.71 -3.52
C GLN A 126 12.09 -2.56 -3.43
N HIS A 127 12.15 -1.70 -4.44
CA HIS A 127 13.03 -0.52 -4.43
C HIS A 127 12.65 0.46 -3.32
N LEU A 128 11.36 0.78 -3.19
CA LEU A 128 10.84 1.65 -2.13
C LEU A 128 11.17 1.12 -0.73
N ALA A 129 11.02 -0.18 -0.51
CA ALA A 129 11.33 -0.80 0.78
C ALA A 129 12.85 -0.85 1.07
N LYS A 130 13.70 -1.01 0.04
CA LYS A 130 15.16 -0.93 0.17
C LYS A 130 15.61 0.47 0.53
N THR A 131 15.01 1.49 -0.06
CA THR A 131 15.27 2.90 0.27
C THR A 131 14.83 3.20 1.71
N GLY A 132 13.76 2.55 2.20
CA GLY A 132 13.18 2.77 3.52
C GLY A 132 12.28 4.00 3.59
N HIS A 133 11.88 4.38 4.80
CA HIS A 133 10.97 5.49 5.11
C HIS A 133 9.71 5.48 4.22
N SER A 134 9.18 4.29 3.96
CA SER A 134 8.03 4.09 3.07
C SER A 134 6.91 3.33 3.77
N ILE A 135 5.68 3.82 3.61
CA ILE A 135 4.43 3.16 4.01
C ILE A 135 3.73 2.71 2.74
N ILE A 136 3.67 1.41 2.49
CA ILE A 136 3.13 0.83 1.27
C ILE A 136 1.78 0.19 1.58
N VAL A 137 0.70 0.71 0.97
CA VAL A 137 -0.66 0.27 1.25
C VAL A 137 -1.16 -0.70 0.19
N GLY A 138 -1.34 -1.96 0.56
CA GLY A 138 -1.87 -3.01 -0.32
C GLY A 138 -0.85 -3.60 -1.29
N ARG A 139 -1.28 -3.91 -2.52
CA ARG A 139 -0.48 -4.43 -3.66
C ARG A 139 0.32 -5.70 -3.36
N GLY A 140 -0.08 -6.47 -2.37
CA GLY A 140 0.66 -7.66 -1.97
C GLY A 140 2.03 -7.35 -1.35
N GLY A 141 2.25 -6.12 -0.85
CA GLY A 141 3.52 -5.69 -0.27
C GLY A 141 4.02 -6.64 0.81
N ASN A 142 3.14 -7.16 1.66
CA ASN A 142 3.46 -8.17 2.67
C ASN A 142 4.08 -9.47 2.09
N ARG A 143 3.75 -9.81 0.83
CA ARG A 143 4.31 -11.00 0.13
C ARG A 143 5.52 -10.65 -0.71
N ILE A 144 5.49 -9.51 -1.38
CA ILE A 144 6.62 -9.03 -2.18
C ILE A 144 7.86 -8.80 -1.29
N LEU A 145 7.65 -8.34 -0.07
CA LEU A 145 8.70 -7.95 0.88
C LEU A 145 8.87 -8.92 2.05
N HIS A 146 8.38 -10.18 1.91
CA HIS A 146 8.36 -11.12 3.03
C HIS A 146 9.74 -11.46 3.58
N ASP A 147 10.79 -11.47 2.75
CA ASP A 147 12.17 -11.75 3.13
C ASP A 147 12.95 -10.52 3.64
N MET A 148 12.32 -9.34 3.64
CA MET A 148 12.98 -8.11 4.07
C MET A 148 12.77 -7.88 5.58
N HIS A 149 13.85 -7.88 6.34
CA HIS A 149 13.84 -7.74 7.80
C HIS A 149 13.60 -6.29 8.27
N ASN A 150 13.87 -5.29 7.43
CA ASN A 150 13.59 -3.89 7.73
C ASN A 150 12.12 -3.49 7.47
N VAL A 151 11.24 -4.42 7.11
CA VAL A 151 9.85 -4.15 6.73
C VAL A 151 8.88 -4.72 7.75
N LEU A 152 8.12 -3.84 8.42
CA LEU A 152 7.00 -4.22 9.27
C LEU A 152 5.76 -4.52 8.43
N LYS A 153 5.18 -5.70 8.59
CA LYS A 153 4.00 -6.17 7.85
C LYS A 153 2.77 -6.10 8.76
N VAL A 154 1.89 -5.13 8.48
CA VAL A 154 0.69 -4.86 9.29
C VAL A 154 -0.57 -5.26 8.53
N ARG A 155 -1.54 -5.84 9.25
CA ARG A 155 -2.90 -6.05 8.77
C ARG A 155 -3.93 -5.42 9.69
N LEU A 156 -4.79 -4.58 9.11
CA LEU A 156 -5.92 -3.94 9.80
C LEU A 156 -7.21 -4.68 9.46
N ILE A 157 -7.89 -5.18 10.47
CA ILE A 157 -9.15 -5.90 10.35
C ILE A 157 -10.22 -5.25 11.23
N GLY A 158 -11.48 -5.60 11.02
CA GLY A 158 -12.58 -5.15 11.86
C GLY A 158 -13.83 -6.00 11.62
N SER A 159 -14.75 -5.99 12.58
CA SER A 159 -16.04 -6.64 12.43
C SER A 159 -16.82 -6.02 11.27
N HIS A 160 -17.64 -6.83 10.60
CA HIS A 160 -18.47 -6.34 9.50
C HIS A 160 -19.34 -5.15 9.93
N LYS A 161 -19.92 -5.20 11.14
CA LYS A 161 -20.79 -4.13 11.67
C LYS A 161 -20.07 -2.77 11.74
N VAL A 162 -18.86 -2.74 12.30
CA VAL A 162 -18.09 -1.49 12.46
C VAL A 162 -17.61 -0.98 11.11
N ARG A 163 -17.09 -1.86 10.26
CA ARG A 163 -16.64 -1.52 8.92
C ARG A 163 -17.76 -0.99 8.04
N HIS A 164 -18.94 -1.61 8.10
CA HIS A 164 -20.13 -1.19 7.37
C HIS A 164 -20.60 0.21 7.80
N TYR A 165 -20.67 0.45 9.12
CA TYR A 165 -21.00 1.76 9.67
C TYR A 165 -20.01 2.84 9.19
N TYR A 166 -18.71 2.53 9.18
CA TYR A 166 -17.67 3.45 8.71
C TYR A 166 -17.83 3.76 7.22
N VAL A 167 -18.08 2.76 6.37
CA VAL A 167 -18.26 2.96 4.92
C VAL A 167 -19.49 3.82 4.61
N ILE A 168 -20.62 3.59 5.29
CA ILE A 168 -21.82 4.43 5.13
C ILE A 168 -21.51 5.89 5.42
N ASN A 169 -20.88 6.17 6.54
CA ASN A 169 -20.67 7.56 6.98
C ASN A 169 -19.55 8.27 6.19
N ASN A 170 -18.52 7.56 5.76
CA ASN A 170 -17.40 8.16 5.03
C ASN A 170 -17.69 8.35 3.53
N LEU A 171 -18.46 7.44 2.92
CA LEU A 171 -18.78 7.53 1.50
C LEU A 171 -20.19 8.09 1.24
N GLU A 172 -20.96 8.38 2.30
CA GLU A 172 -22.33 8.89 2.21
C GLU A 172 -23.23 8.03 1.31
N VAL A 173 -23.08 6.69 1.41
CA VAL A 173 -23.80 5.71 0.59
C VAL A 173 -24.89 4.99 1.38
N SER A 174 -25.82 4.36 0.66
CA SER A 174 -26.84 3.53 1.31
C SER A 174 -26.23 2.27 1.96
N PRO A 175 -26.89 1.68 2.97
CA PRO A 175 -26.43 0.45 3.61
C PRO A 175 -26.18 -0.70 2.62
N THR A 176 -27.04 -0.86 1.61
CA THR A 176 -26.87 -1.89 0.57
C THR A 176 -25.62 -1.64 -0.27
N MET A 177 -25.39 -0.40 -0.68
CA MET A 177 -24.20 -0.03 -1.44
C MET A 177 -22.91 -0.22 -0.62
N ALA A 178 -22.96 0.06 0.68
CA ALA A 178 -21.84 -0.18 1.59
C ALA A 178 -21.48 -1.66 1.67
N ASP A 179 -22.49 -2.54 1.81
CA ASP A 179 -22.30 -3.99 1.81
C ASP A 179 -21.66 -4.51 0.50
N GLU A 180 -22.18 -4.05 -0.63
CA GLU A 180 -21.66 -4.43 -1.94
C GLU A 180 -20.21 -3.94 -2.13
N ALA A 181 -19.91 -2.71 -1.74
CA ALA A 181 -18.57 -2.14 -1.80
C ALA A 181 -17.56 -2.94 -0.94
N ILE A 182 -17.93 -3.28 0.30
CA ILE A 182 -17.12 -4.09 1.19
C ILE A 182 -16.85 -5.47 0.59
N LYS A 183 -17.90 -6.18 0.17
CA LYS A 183 -17.79 -7.53 -0.39
C LYS A 183 -16.92 -7.54 -1.64
N ARG A 184 -17.15 -6.61 -2.57
CA ARG A 184 -16.40 -6.51 -3.82
C ARG A 184 -14.93 -6.22 -3.59
N ALA A 185 -14.61 -5.20 -2.78
CA ALA A 185 -13.24 -4.79 -2.55
C ALA A 185 -12.43 -5.83 -1.74
N ASP A 186 -13.03 -6.44 -0.71
CA ASP A 186 -12.37 -7.49 0.06
C ASP A 186 -12.17 -8.77 -0.76
N HIS A 187 -13.14 -9.12 -1.62
CA HIS A 187 -13.01 -10.25 -2.55
C HIS A 187 -11.88 -10.01 -3.57
N ALA A 188 -11.80 -8.82 -4.16
CA ALA A 188 -10.75 -8.47 -5.11
C ALA A 188 -9.35 -8.60 -4.48
N ARG A 189 -9.13 -8.11 -3.26
CA ARG A 189 -7.87 -8.25 -2.54
C ARG A 189 -7.51 -9.70 -2.23
N ARG A 190 -8.50 -10.50 -1.80
CA ARG A 190 -8.31 -11.94 -1.54
C ARG A 190 -7.92 -12.68 -2.83
N SER A 191 -8.64 -12.43 -3.90
CA SER A 191 -8.37 -13.03 -5.21
C SER A 191 -6.98 -12.65 -5.73
N TYR A 192 -6.58 -11.39 -5.59
CA TYR A 192 -5.25 -10.93 -5.96
C TYR A 192 -4.13 -11.70 -5.25
N LEU A 193 -4.18 -11.80 -3.93
CA LEU A 193 -3.17 -12.57 -3.19
C LEU A 193 -3.18 -14.05 -3.56
N LYS A 194 -4.37 -14.63 -3.76
CA LYS A 194 -4.50 -16.03 -4.14
C LYS A 194 -3.90 -16.32 -5.52
N GLN A 195 -4.17 -15.46 -6.50
CA GLN A 195 -3.71 -15.63 -7.88
C GLN A 195 -2.21 -15.41 -8.03
N HIS A 196 -1.67 -14.35 -7.43
CA HIS A 196 -0.27 -13.96 -7.64
C HIS A 196 0.71 -14.60 -6.67
N PHE A 197 0.24 -15.00 -5.48
CA PHE A 197 1.12 -15.50 -4.42
C PHE A 197 0.69 -16.84 -3.82
N SER A 198 -0.44 -17.41 -4.28
CA SER A 198 -1.01 -18.66 -3.76
C SER A 198 -1.26 -18.65 -2.23
N CYS A 199 -1.52 -17.46 -1.66
CA CYS A 199 -1.71 -17.25 -0.22
C CYS A 199 -3.15 -16.87 0.12
N ASP A 200 -3.57 -17.19 1.36
CA ASP A 200 -4.79 -16.65 1.94
C ASP A 200 -4.48 -15.31 2.64
N ILE A 201 -5.20 -14.24 2.26
CA ILE A 201 -5.03 -12.92 2.86
C ILE A 201 -5.34 -12.90 4.37
N ASP A 202 -6.11 -13.84 4.87
CA ASP A 202 -6.51 -13.94 6.26
C ASP A 202 -5.57 -14.84 7.10
N ASP A 203 -4.53 -15.41 6.49
CA ASP A 203 -3.47 -16.13 7.21
C ASP A 203 -2.65 -15.14 8.06
N PRO A 204 -2.69 -15.24 9.41
CA PRO A 204 -1.97 -14.32 10.29
C PRO A 204 -0.45 -14.42 10.17
N TYR A 205 0.10 -15.54 9.70
CA TYR A 205 1.55 -15.73 9.51
C TYR A 205 2.12 -14.90 8.35
N LEU A 206 1.27 -14.23 7.57
CA LEU A 206 1.71 -13.30 6.53
C LEU A 206 2.05 -11.90 7.08
N TYR A 207 1.84 -11.66 8.38
CA TYR A 207 1.94 -10.35 9.01
C TYR A 207 2.71 -10.43 10.31
N ASP A 208 3.44 -9.37 10.64
CA ASP A 208 4.10 -9.23 11.93
C ASP A 208 3.12 -8.71 12.99
N LEU A 209 2.09 -7.94 12.54
CA LEU A 209 1.08 -7.35 13.41
C LEU A 209 -0.30 -7.40 12.76
N VAL A 210 -1.28 -8.00 13.44
CA VAL A 210 -2.69 -7.98 13.04
C VAL A 210 -3.50 -7.22 14.09
N ILE A 211 -4.14 -6.12 13.68
CA ILE A 211 -4.87 -5.24 14.59
C ILE A 211 -6.35 -5.25 14.25
N ASN A 212 -7.20 -5.60 15.23
CA ASN A 212 -8.63 -5.36 15.15
C ASN A 212 -8.91 -3.90 15.54
N THR A 213 -9.46 -3.14 14.59
CA THR A 213 -9.66 -1.71 14.76
C THR A 213 -10.96 -1.34 15.49
N ASP A 214 -11.81 -2.30 15.86
CA ASP A 214 -13.16 -2.05 16.37
C ASP A 214 -13.19 -1.20 17.63
N GLN A 215 -12.28 -1.47 18.58
CA GLN A 215 -12.28 -0.87 19.92
C GLN A 215 -11.16 0.15 20.14
N MET A 216 -10.32 0.35 19.13
CA MET A 216 -9.14 1.20 19.24
C MET A 216 -9.35 2.53 18.52
N THR A 217 -8.79 3.60 19.07
CA THR A 217 -8.66 4.88 18.37
C THR A 217 -7.60 4.79 17.29
N ASP A 218 -7.69 5.63 16.26
CA ASP A 218 -6.66 5.69 15.21
C ASP A 218 -5.28 6.00 15.79
N ASP A 219 -5.21 6.92 16.73
CA ASP A 219 -3.95 7.33 17.39
C ASP A 219 -3.36 6.18 18.21
N GLY A 220 -4.17 5.41 18.92
CA GLY A 220 -3.72 4.23 19.65
C GLY A 220 -3.21 3.11 18.72
N ILE A 221 -3.81 2.97 17.52
CA ILE A 221 -3.33 2.04 16.50
C ILE A 221 -1.99 2.52 15.92
N VAL A 222 -1.87 3.82 15.66
CA VAL A 222 -0.62 4.43 15.18
C VAL A 222 0.51 4.22 16.18
N ASP A 223 0.26 4.46 17.48
CA ASP A 223 1.26 4.26 18.53
C ASP A 223 1.73 2.78 18.56
N LEU A 224 0.81 1.81 18.47
CA LEU A 224 1.17 0.39 18.41
C LEU A 224 2.04 0.04 17.18
N ILE A 225 1.74 0.63 16.02
CA ILE A 225 2.52 0.39 14.80
C ILE A 225 3.92 1.00 14.94
N VAL A 226 4.04 2.18 15.54
CA VAL A 226 5.35 2.84 15.79
C VAL A 226 6.18 2.01 16.77
N ASP A 227 5.61 1.55 17.87
CA ASP A 227 6.29 0.70 18.86
C ASP A 227 6.74 -0.63 18.23
N ALA A 228 5.88 -1.25 17.41
CA ALA A 228 6.22 -2.47 16.68
C ALA A 228 7.36 -2.24 15.69
N LEU A 229 7.38 -1.09 14.99
CA LEU A 229 8.45 -0.72 14.07
C LEU A 229 9.80 -0.58 14.77
N GLU A 230 9.81 0.03 15.96
CA GLU A 230 11.01 0.17 16.80
C GLU A 230 11.53 -1.17 17.34
N SER A 231 10.63 -2.15 17.47
CA SER A 231 10.91 -3.50 17.94
C SER A 231 11.43 -4.44 16.85
N LEU A 232 11.46 -4.02 15.58
CA LEU A 232 12.00 -4.84 14.50
C LEU A 232 13.47 -5.16 14.80
N LYS A 233 13.77 -6.46 14.75
CA LYS A 233 15.16 -6.92 14.84
C LYS A 233 15.84 -6.65 13.50
N ALA A 234 16.76 -5.71 13.50
CA ALA A 234 17.65 -5.45 12.36
C ALA A 234 18.62 -6.60 12.14
#